data_faf22804c71d23f6707a7a488a047fbd
#
_entry.id   faf22804c71d23f6707a7a488a047fbd
#
_cell.length_a   1.000
_cell.length_b   1.000
_cell.length_c   1.000
_cell.angle_alpha   90.00
_cell.angle_beta   90.00
_cell.angle_gamma   90.00
#
_symmetry.space_group_name_H-M   'P 1'
#
loop_
_entity.id
_entity.type
_entity.pdbx_description
1 polymer ?
#
loop_
_entity_poly.entity_id
_entity_poly.type
_entity_poly.pdbx_seq_one_letter_code
_entity_poly.pdbx_strand_id
1 'polypeptide(L)'
;MKKQWNLLEPDPAVVANLSRKLNCHPITATVMVNRNIITASDAHDFLTISLGKMRSPFSLKDMEAAVDRIYAAITGNERILIFGDYDVDGITATAI
;
A
#
# COMPACT_ATOMS: atom_id res chain seq x y z
N MET A 1 -14.06 27.73 8.78
CA MET A 1 -14.40 26.44 9.41
C MET A 1 -13.42 26.13 10.53
N LYS A 2 -13.90 25.84 11.75
CA LYS A 2 -13.03 25.37 12.83
C LYS A 2 -12.64 23.91 12.54
N LYS A 3 -11.33 23.63 12.42
CA LYS A 3 -10.80 22.27 12.31
C LYS A 3 -10.87 21.62 13.69
N GLN A 4 -11.44 20.41 13.75
CA GLN A 4 -11.49 19.61 14.96
C GLN A 4 -10.54 18.41 14.79
N TRP A 5 -9.65 18.21 15.76
CA TRP A 5 -8.81 17.03 15.81
C TRP A 5 -9.62 15.88 16.42
N ASN A 6 -9.61 14.74 15.75
CA ASN A 6 -10.17 13.49 16.28
C ASN A 6 -9.00 12.51 16.48
N LEU A 7 -8.65 12.25 17.72
CA LEU A 7 -7.60 11.31 18.08
C LEU A 7 -8.23 9.92 18.22
N LEU A 8 -7.71 8.95 17.49
CA LEU A 8 -8.12 7.57 17.63
C LEU A 8 -7.46 6.97 18.88
N GLU A 9 -8.27 6.41 19.76
CA GLU A 9 -7.83 5.76 21.00
C GLU A 9 -8.07 4.24 20.88
N PRO A 10 -7.05 3.46 20.43
CA PRO A 10 -7.17 2.02 20.32
C PRO A 10 -7.10 1.37 21.71
N ASP A 11 -7.55 0.10 21.83
CA ASP A 11 -7.47 -0.67 23.07
C ASP A 11 -6.03 -0.71 23.62
N PRO A 12 -5.79 -0.16 24.83
CA PRO A 12 -4.45 -0.12 25.44
C PRO A 12 -3.83 -1.51 25.64
N ALA A 13 -4.65 -2.54 25.87
CA ALA A 13 -4.16 -3.90 26.07
C ALA A 13 -3.60 -4.49 24.76
N VAL A 14 -4.27 -4.21 23.63
CA VAL A 14 -3.80 -4.61 22.31
C VAL A 14 -2.49 -3.90 21.96
N VAL A 15 -2.43 -2.58 22.21
CA VAL A 15 -1.22 -1.78 21.99
C VAL A 15 -0.05 -2.30 22.82
N ALA A 16 -0.24 -2.53 24.11
CA ALA A 16 0.81 -3.03 25.01
C ALA A 16 1.30 -4.43 24.62
N ASN A 17 0.38 -5.31 24.21
CA ASN A 17 0.74 -6.65 23.73
C ASN A 17 1.57 -6.59 22.44
N LEU A 18 1.14 -5.78 21.48
CA LEU A 18 1.84 -5.61 20.17
C LEU A 18 3.22 -4.98 20.37
N SER A 19 3.31 -3.89 21.16
CA SER A 19 4.55 -3.22 21.51
C SER A 19 5.58 -4.18 22.11
N ARG A 20 5.16 -5.02 23.06
CA ARG A 20 6.02 -6.02 23.70
C ARG A 20 6.48 -7.11 22.72
N LYS A 21 5.56 -7.64 21.90
CA LYS A 21 5.88 -8.70 20.94
C LYS A 21 6.83 -8.26 19.83
N LEU A 22 6.72 -7.00 19.41
CA LEU A 22 7.56 -6.43 18.36
C LEU A 22 8.81 -5.73 18.90
N ASN A 23 8.94 -5.61 20.22
CA ASN A 23 9.96 -4.81 20.90
C ASN A 23 10.06 -3.39 20.31
N CYS A 24 8.90 -2.75 20.10
CA CYS A 24 8.81 -1.41 19.52
C CYS A 24 8.17 -0.43 20.52
N HIS A 25 8.35 0.86 20.25
CA HIS A 25 7.77 1.90 21.09
C HIS A 25 6.22 1.85 21.08
N PRO A 26 5.52 2.07 22.21
CA PRO A 26 4.05 2.04 22.27
C PRO A 26 3.34 2.92 21.24
N ILE A 27 3.90 4.09 20.91
CA ILE A 27 3.37 4.97 19.87
C ILE A 27 3.34 4.26 18.51
N THR A 28 4.40 3.53 18.15
CA THR A 28 4.46 2.75 16.91
C THR A 28 3.38 1.67 16.89
N ALA A 29 3.21 0.95 18.00
CA ALA A 29 2.14 -0.03 18.15
C ALA A 29 0.75 0.61 18.05
N THR A 30 0.54 1.80 18.67
CA THR A 30 -0.71 2.57 18.56
C THR A 30 -1.05 2.89 17.10
N VAL A 31 -0.08 3.38 16.33
CA VAL A 31 -0.28 3.69 14.91
C VAL A 31 -0.66 2.44 14.12
N MET A 32 -0.01 1.31 14.38
CA MET A 32 -0.34 0.04 13.74
C MET A 32 -1.75 -0.45 14.09
N VAL A 33 -2.11 -0.43 15.37
CA VAL A 33 -3.46 -0.82 15.81
C VAL A 33 -4.55 0.08 15.20
N ASN A 34 -4.33 1.38 15.11
CA ASN A 34 -5.24 2.31 14.44
C ASN A 34 -5.38 2.03 12.93
N ARG A 35 -4.44 1.30 12.33
CA ARG A 35 -4.48 0.81 10.94
C ARG A 35 -5.01 -0.62 10.84
N ASN A 36 -5.59 -1.14 11.91
CA ASN A 36 -6.11 -2.50 12.01
C ASN A 36 -5.03 -3.61 11.90
N ILE A 37 -3.76 -3.26 12.19
CA ILE A 37 -2.65 -4.22 12.28
C ILE A 37 -2.53 -4.60 13.76
N ILE A 38 -3.21 -5.67 14.15
CA ILE A 38 -3.39 -6.03 15.57
C ILE A 38 -2.61 -7.29 16.00
N THR A 39 -2.10 -8.06 15.03
CA THR A 39 -1.29 -9.24 15.32
C THR A 39 0.19 -8.99 15.07
N ALA A 40 1.07 -9.72 15.77
CA ALA A 40 2.50 -9.63 15.57
C ALA A 40 2.91 -10.14 14.17
N SER A 41 2.18 -11.10 13.62
CA SER A 41 2.40 -11.60 12.24
C SER A 41 2.13 -10.51 11.22
N ASP A 42 0.95 -9.88 11.28
CA ASP A 42 0.57 -8.82 10.34
C ASP A 42 1.52 -7.62 10.43
N ALA A 43 1.94 -7.28 11.67
CA ALA A 43 2.89 -6.21 11.91
C ALA A 43 4.29 -6.54 11.35
N HIS A 44 4.75 -7.78 11.51
CA HIS A 44 6.00 -8.24 10.92
C HIS A 44 5.93 -8.18 9.39
N ASP A 45 4.84 -8.64 8.80
CA ASP A 45 4.63 -8.61 7.36
C ASP A 45 4.55 -7.18 6.81
N PHE A 46 3.94 -6.26 7.56
CA PHE A 46 3.88 -4.85 7.21
C PHE A 46 5.25 -4.15 7.30
N LEU A 47 6.04 -4.47 8.33
CA LEU A 47 7.34 -3.84 8.57
C LEU A 47 8.47 -4.47 7.75
N THR A 48 8.32 -5.71 7.29
CA THR A 48 9.35 -6.40 6.52
C THR A 48 9.17 -6.15 5.03
N ILE A 49 9.92 -5.20 4.49
CA ILE A 49 9.93 -4.89 3.06
C ILE A 49 10.72 -5.96 2.32
N SER A 50 10.08 -6.63 1.35
CA SER A 50 10.70 -7.64 0.51
C SER A 50 10.04 -7.67 -0.87
N LEU A 51 10.85 -7.74 -1.92
CA LEU A 51 10.34 -7.91 -3.28
C LEU A 51 9.52 -9.19 -3.44
N GLY A 52 9.88 -10.26 -2.70
CA GLY A 52 9.11 -11.52 -2.71
C GLY A 52 7.70 -11.42 -2.10
N LYS A 53 7.39 -10.34 -1.39
CA LYS A 53 6.06 -10.05 -0.84
C LYS A 53 5.21 -9.15 -1.75
N MET A 54 5.73 -8.72 -2.88
CA MET A 54 4.95 -7.97 -3.85
C MET A 54 3.82 -8.85 -4.39
N ARG A 55 2.63 -8.28 -4.40
CA ARG A 55 1.48 -8.95 -5.03
C ARG A 55 1.69 -8.98 -6.54
N SER A 56 1.23 -10.06 -7.18
CA SER A 56 1.21 -10.11 -8.64
C SER A 56 0.39 -8.93 -9.19
N PRO A 57 0.88 -8.21 -10.20
CA PRO A 57 0.10 -7.15 -10.84
C PRO A 57 -1.23 -7.66 -11.42
N PHE A 58 -1.30 -8.94 -11.79
CA PHE A 58 -2.54 -9.60 -12.24
C PHE A 58 -3.60 -9.80 -11.14
N SER A 59 -3.27 -9.50 -9.87
CA SER A 59 -4.28 -9.43 -8.80
C SER A 59 -5.10 -8.13 -8.83
N LEU A 60 -4.70 -7.15 -9.63
CA LEU A 60 -5.46 -5.93 -9.85
C LEU A 60 -6.65 -6.22 -10.76
N LYS A 61 -7.79 -5.63 -10.42
CA LYS A 61 -8.99 -5.72 -11.25
C LYS A 61 -8.69 -5.23 -12.67
N ASP A 62 -9.18 -5.95 -13.65
CA ASP A 62 -9.10 -5.65 -15.08
C ASP A 62 -7.65 -5.59 -15.65
N MET A 63 -6.64 -6.07 -14.94
CA MET A 63 -5.25 -6.06 -15.40
C MET A 63 -5.06 -6.90 -16.67
N GLU A 64 -5.65 -8.10 -16.75
CA GLU A 64 -5.58 -8.94 -17.95
C GLU A 64 -6.18 -8.24 -19.16
N ALA A 65 -7.37 -7.66 -19.00
CA ALA A 65 -8.03 -6.93 -20.08
C ALA A 65 -7.21 -5.71 -20.56
N ALA A 66 -6.54 -5.01 -19.63
CA ALA A 66 -5.65 -3.91 -19.96
C ALA A 66 -4.42 -4.38 -20.73
N VAL A 67 -3.80 -5.49 -20.33
CA VAL A 67 -2.65 -6.09 -21.02
C VAL A 67 -3.03 -6.54 -22.42
N ASP A 68 -4.16 -7.24 -22.57
CA ASP A 68 -4.66 -7.69 -23.87
C ASP A 68 -4.94 -6.51 -24.82
N ARG A 69 -5.52 -5.44 -24.27
CA ARG A 69 -5.81 -4.21 -25.05
C ARG A 69 -4.54 -3.51 -25.51
N ILE A 70 -3.52 -3.41 -24.64
CA ILE A 70 -2.22 -2.84 -24.99
C ILE A 70 -1.52 -3.70 -26.03
N TYR A 71 -1.53 -5.02 -25.87
CA TYR A 71 -0.95 -5.94 -26.84
C TYR A 71 -1.61 -5.83 -28.22
N ALA A 72 -2.93 -5.74 -28.26
CA ALA A 72 -3.66 -5.52 -29.50
C ALA A 72 -3.31 -4.17 -30.16
N ALA A 73 -3.14 -3.12 -29.38
CA ALA A 73 -2.73 -1.81 -29.90
C ALA A 73 -1.31 -1.85 -30.51
N ILE A 74 -0.37 -2.53 -29.83
CA ILE A 74 1.01 -2.69 -30.33
C ILE A 74 1.01 -3.49 -31.65
N THR A 75 0.31 -4.62 -31.68
CA THR A 75 0.25 -5.49 -32.89
C THR A 75 -0.51 -4.85 -34.04
N GLY A 76 -1.53 -4.04 -33.72
CA GLY A 76 -2.32 -3.26 -34.68
C GLY A 76 -1.67 -1.95 -35.11
N ASN A 77 -0.46 -1.63 -34.60
CA ASN A 77 0.25 -0.37 -34.86
C ASN A 77 -0.60 0.88 -34.55
N GLU A 78 -1.42 0.79 -33.47
CA GLU A 78 -2.21 1.90 -33.00
C GLU A 78 -1.35 2.91 -32.23
N ARG A 79 -1.82 4.15 -32.14
CA ARG A 79 -1.15 5.17 -31.32
C ARG A 79 -1.49 4.94 -29.85
N ILE A 80 -0.46 4.83 -29.02
CA ILE A 80 -0.61 4.72 -27.56
C ILE A 80 -0.11 6.04 -26.94
N LEU A 81 -0.94 6.66 -26.11
CA LEU A 81 -0.56 7.82 -25.31
C LEU A 81 -0.45 7.38 -23.85
N ILE A 82 0.72 7.60 -23.25
CA ILE A 82 0.95 7.39 -21.81
C ILE A 82 0.83 8.75 -21.13
N PHE A 83 -0.08 8.84 -20.16
CA PHE A 83 -0.30 10.05 -19.39
C PHE A 83 -0.13 9.74 -17.90
N GLY A 84 0.75 10.47 -17.23
CA GLY A 84 0.99 10.38 -15.77
C GLY A 84 0.81 11.71 -15.09
N ASP A 85 0.64 11.68 -13.77
CA ASP A 85 0.59 12.88 -12.95
C ASP A 85 1.98 13.51 -12.82
N TYR A 86 2.03 14.76 -12.37
CA TYR A 86 3.26 15.55 -12.29
C TYR A 86 4.08 15.32 -11.00
N ASP A 87 3.58 14.53 -10.07
CA ASP A 87 4.33 14.14 -8.88
C ASP A 87 5.38 13.05 -9.16
N VAL A 88 6.22 12.74 -8.19
CA VAL A 88 7.38 11.84 -8.39
C VAL A 88 6.97 10.44 -8.80
N ASP A 89 5.90 9.90 -8.24
CA ASP A 89 5.40 8.57 -8.58
C ASP A 89 4.73 8.53 -9.95
N GLY A 90 3.95 9.56 -10.32
CA GLY A 90 3.38 9.69 -11.65
C GLY A 90 4.44 9.81 -12.76
N ILE A 91 5.48 10.65 -12.53
CA ILE A 91 6.59 10.80 -13.49
C ILE A 91 7.37 9.49 -13.63
N THR A 92 7.71 8.83 -12.51
CA THR A 92 8.47 7.58 -12.55
C THR A 92 7.68 6.43 -13.18
N ALA A 93 6.40 6.30 -12.84
CA ALA A 93 5.53 5.29 -13.45
C ALA A 93 5.33 5.49 -14.96
N THR A 94 5.37 6.75 -15.43
CA THR A 94 5.26 7.07 -16.88
C THR A 94 6.55 6.76 -17.64
N ALA A 95 7.71 6.82 -16.96
CA ALA A 95 9.02 6.63 -17.56
C ALA A 95 9.46 5.16 -17.67
N ILE A 96 8.86 4.27 -16.85
CA ILE A 96 9.14 2.83 -16.85
C ILE A 96 8.39 2.14 -17.98
#